data_40d2293b30da31c16aeb27cb5962875e
#
_entry.id   40d2293b30da31c16aeb27cb5962875e
#
_cell.length_a   1.000
_cell.length_b   1.000
_cell.length_c   1.000
_cell.angle_alpha   90.00
_cell.angle_beta   90.00
_cell.angle_gamma   90.00
#
_symmetry.space_group_name_H-M   'P 1'
#
loop_
_entity.id
_entity.type
_entity.pdbx_description
1 polymer ?
#
loop_
_entity_poly.entity_id
_entity_poly.type
_entity_poly.pdbx_seq_one_letter_code
_entity_poly.pdbx_strand_id
1 'polypeptide(L)'
;MDFSYSFPAVKGVQAGKEYYIAMVPLGIIGRLFPDEEQYVPPEFRAQRRLNISRIPVMSRYILENRESYVFSALAATIGGEYSFKGDTNSLGILRISMDAAVLINDGQHRKAAIMDAIQEDPTLKEETIPIVFFEDKGLQRSQQIFTDLNKNAVKTSNSISELYDTRDEMAVVTRETVGNIDFLNTFTDKEKDNLGKFDACLFTLNMFYTSNKAILGKTVKRGDREFLLRFWSGVADNMSPWNELSNKEISKKALREEYIATQSVILQALGRVGRYYYTHPEEDMENGLKRLSGINWKRNSQIWNTRVLKKGRVLVNKKAIILTANVIKEKIGIPLDEDENYIENEFRDND
;
A
#
# COMPACT_ATOMS: atom_id res chain seq x y z
N MET A 1 -14.09 41.26 16.76
CA MET A 1 -14.26 39.79 16.94
C MET A 1 -14.63 39.53 18.38
N ASP A 2 -15.88 39.29 18.66
CA ASP A 2 -16.35 39.04 20.04
C ASP A 2 -16.01 37.62 20.49
N PHE A 3 -16.07 36.63 19.57
CA PHE A 3 -15.69 35.26 19.83
C PHE A 3 -14.76 34.76 18.71
N SER A 4 -13.57 34.27 19.09
CA SER A 4 -12.61 33.79 18.11
C SER A 4 -11.76 32.64 18.65
N TYR A 5 -11.38 31.72 17.75
CA TYR A 5 -10.27 30.80 18.00
C TYR A 5 -8.94 31.57 17.90
N SER A 6 -8.01 31.26 18.77
CA SER A 6 -6.68 31.90 18.79
C SER A 6 -5.60 30.83 18.80
N PHE A 7 -4.71 30.83 17.80
CA PHE A 7 -3.66 29.84 17.64
C PHE A 7 -2.30 30.49 17.51
N PRO A 8 -1.27 29.96 18.15
CA PRO A 8 0.12 30.26 17.77
C PRO A 8 0.31 29.91 16.30
N ALA A 9 0.88 30.83 15.51
CA ALA A 9 1.02 30.63 14.08
C ALA A 9 2.27 31.32 13.52
N VAL A 10 2.73 30.81 12.39
CA VAL A 10 3.77 31.42 11.54
C VAL A 10 3.12 31.87 10.26
N LYS A 11 3.41 33.13 9.89
CA LYS A 11 3.00 33.72 8.62
C LYS A 11 4.06 33.47 7.54
N GLY A 12 3.62 32.98 6.38
CA GLY A 12 4.45 32.81 5.19
C GLY A 12 3.85 33.53 3.97
N VAL A 13 4.61 33.58 2.89
CA VAL A 13 4.17 34.10 1.59
C VAL A 13 4.43 33.07 0.51
N GLN A 14 3.43 32.76 -0.30
CA GLN A 14 3.51 31.86 -1.44
C GLN A 14 2.77 32.47 -2.64
N ALA A 15 3.41 32.57 -3.80
CA ALA A 15 2.85 33.21 -4.99
C ALA A 15 2.33 34.64 -4.71
N GLY A 16 3.04 35.41 -3.86
CA GLY A 16 2.67 36.77 -3.47
C GLY A 16 1.48 36.86 -2.53
N LYS A 17 1.00 35.76 -1.96
CA LYS A 17 -0.14 35.70 -1.03
C LYS A 17 0.30 35.20 0.33
N GLU A 18 -0.26 35.80 1.37
CA GLU A 18 -0.03 35.32 2.75
C GLU A 18 -0.75 34.00 3.01
N TYR A 19 -0.10 33.16 3.81
CA TYR A 19 -0.69 31.96 4.39
C TYR A 19 -0.16 31.79 5.82
N TYR A 20 -0.82 30.96 6.62
CA TYR A 20 -0.50 30.80 8.03
C TYR A 20 -0.39 29.31 8.37
N ILE A 21 0.61 28.93 9.15
CA ILE A 21 0.72 27.59 9.73
C ILE A 21 0.44 27.72 11.21
N ALA A 22 -0.61 27.06 11.68
CA ALA A 22 -1.00 27.08 13.08
C ALA A 22 -1.03 25.68 13.69
N MET A 23 -0.65 25.57 14.96
CA MET A 23 -0.79 24.34 15.75
C MET A 23 -2.17 24.34 16.39
N VAL A 24 -3.03 23.44 15.97
CA VAL A 24 -4.44 23.37 16.39
C VAL A 24 -4.65 22.14 17.27
N PRO A 25 -5.18 22.31 18.51
CA PRO A 25 -5.54 21.18 19.36
C PRO A 25 -6.56 20.25 18.70
N LEU A 26 -6.38 18.95 18.80
CA LEU A 26 -7.26 17.97 18.20
C LEU A 26 -8.69 18.08 18.72
N GLY A 27 -8.87 18.49 19.98
CA GLY A 27 -10.16 18.65 20.62
C GLY A 27 -11.08 19.74 20.00
N ILE A 28 -10.51 20.67 19.22
CA ILE A 28 -11.29 21.73 18.56
C ILE A 28 -11.54 21.47 17.05
N ILE A 29 -10.90 20.48 16.48
CA ILE A 29 -10.98 20.21 15.03
C ILE A 29 -12.43 20.04 14.56
N GLY A 30 -13.26 19.30 15.31
CA GLY A 30 -14.66 19.10 14.97
C GLY A 30 -15.51 20.35 14.97
N ARG A 31 -15.15 21.34 15.82
CA ARG A 31 -15.83 22.65 15.86
C ARG A 31 -15.31 23.60 14.79
N LEU A 32 -14.01 23.56 14.54
CA LEU A 32 -13.38 24.39 13.52
C LEU A 32 -13.80 23.99 12.11
N PHE A 33 -14.04 22.69 11.90
CA PHE A 33 -14.48 22.11 10.63
C PHE A 33 -15.78 21.33 10.85
N PRO A 34 -16.93 21.97 10.86
CA PRO A 34 -18.21 21.27 10.94
C PRO A 34 -18.39 20.35 9.74
N ASP A 35 -19.19 19.32 9.92
CA ASP A 35 -19.45 18.36 8.84
C ASP A 35 -20.24 19.06 7.72
N GLU A 36 -19.77 18.94 6.49
CA GLU A 36 -20.47 19.44 5.32
C GLU A 36 -21.73 18.60 5.04
N GLU A 37 -22.77 19.23 4.52
CA GLU A 37 -23.98 18.53 4.07
C GLU A 37 -23.62 17.49 3.01
N GLN A 38 -24.05 16.25 3.21
CA GLN A 38 -23.68 15.08 2.41
C GLN A 38 -24.11 15.12 0.93
N TYR A 39 -24.97 16.08 0.56
CA TYR A 39 -25.64 16.13 -0.74
C TYR A 39 -25.19 17.24 -1.69
N VAL A 40 -24.04 17.88 -1.42
CA VAL A 40 -23.51 18.88 -2.34
C VAL A 40 -23.02 18.21 -3.63
N PRO A 41 -23.50 18.64 -4.83
CA PRO A 41 -22.98 18.13 -6.10
C PRO A 41 -21.48 18.36 -6.26
N PRO A 42 -20.74 17.50 -7.03
CA PRO A 42 -19.29 17.59 -7.17
C PRO A 42 -18.77 18.97 -7.60
N GLU A 43 -19.52 19.66 -8.45
CA GLU A 43 -19.20 20.99 -8.99
C GLU A 43 -19.18 22.09 -7.93
N PHE A 44 -19.93 21.89 -6.86
CA PHE A 44 -20.09 22.84 -5.76
C PHE A 44 -19.30 22.44 -4.50
N ARG A 45 -18.46 21.42 -4.59
CA ARG A 45 -17.59 20.97 -3.49
C ARG A 45 -16.14 21.38 -3.73
N ALA A 46 -15.46 21.75 -2.67
CA ALA A 46 -14.02 22.01 -2.72
C ALA A 46 -13.16 20.75 -2.50
N GLN A 47 -13.78 19.59 -2.27
CA GLN A 47 -13.06 18.35 -1.91
C GLN A 47 -13.80 17.09 -2.37
N ARG A 48 -13.13 15.94 -2.34
CA ARG A 48 -13.72 14.62 -2.66
C ARG A 48 -14.71 14.20 -1.59
N ARG A 49 -15.61 13.29 -1.94
CA ARG A 49 -16.37 12.53 -0.94
C ARG A 49 -15.45 11.74 -0.03
N LEU A 50 -15.79 11.76 1.24
CA LEU A 50 -15.08 10.98 2.25
C LEU A 50 -15.21 9.46 1.94
N ASN A 51 -14.11 8.76 1.87
CA ASN A 51 -14.12 7.30 1.81
C ASN A 51 -14.20 6.75 3.24
N ILE A 52 -15.40 6.42 3.67
CA ILE A 52 -15.71 5.98 5.04
C ILE A 52 -14.90 4.73 5.43
N SER A 53 -14.61 3.82 4.48
CA SER A 53 -13.86 2.59 4.77
C SER A 53 -12.41 2.83 5.23
N ARG A 54 -11.86 4.02 4.97
CA ARG A 54 -10.50 4.40 5.39
C ARG A 54 -10.43 4.93 6.82
N ILE A 55 -11.55 5.37 7.39
CA ILE A 55 -11.58 6.02 8.71
C ILE A 55 -11.15 5.03 9.80
N PRO A 56 -11.76 3.83 9.93
CA PRO A 56 -11.38 2.88 10.99
C PRO A 56 -9.90 2.45 10.92
N VAL A 57 -9.34 2.35 9.70
CA VAL A 57 -7.93 1.98 9.52
C VAL A 57 -7.01 3.07 10.03
N MET A 58 -7.32 4.34 9.73
CA MET A 58 -6.52 5.49 10.18
C MET A 58 -6.72 5.80 11.66
N SER A 59 -7.92 5.61 12.20
CA SER A 59 -8.22 5.75 13.63
C SER A 59 -7.44 4.71 14.45
N ARG A 60 -7.48 3.46 14.02
CA ARG A 60 -6.71 2.39 14.65
C ARG A 60 -5.19 2.65 14.58
N TYR A 61 -4.69 3.20 13.48
CA TYR A 61 -3.29 3.62 13.37
C TYR A 61 -2.91 4.62 14.47
N ILE A 62 -3.77 5.59 14.81
CA ILE A 62 -3.52 6.52 15.93
C ILE A 62 -3.51 5.76 17.25
N LEU A 63 -4.55 4.95 17.51
CA LEU A 63 -4.76 4.29 18.80
C LEU A 63 -3.70 3.23 19.10
N GLU A 64 -3.28 2.47 18.11
CA GLU A 64 -2.24 1.43 18.25
C GLU A 64 -0.82 1.99 18.29
N ASN A 65 -0.62 3.26 17.89
CA ASN A 65 0.72 3.87 17.79
C ASN A 65 0.80 5.19 18.56
N ARG A 66 0.23 5.26 19.78
CA ARG A 66 0.11 6.50 20.59
C ARG A 66 1.43 7.28 20.76
N GLU A 67 2.56 6.59 20.85
CA GLU A 67 3.88 7.20 21.05
C GLU A 67 4.63 7.49 19.74
N SER A 68 4.06 7.12 18.58
CA SER A 68 4.83 7.12 17.34
C SER A 68 4.02 7.41 16.08
N TYR A 69 2.69 7.68 16.19
CA TYR A 69 1.92 8.05 15.02
C TYR A 69 2.32 9.44 14.50
N VAL A 70 2.26 9.63 13.20
CA VAL A 70 2.60 10.90 12.54
C VAL A 70 1.56 11.20 11.45
N PHE A 71 1.03 12.43 11.49
CA PHE A 71 0.22 12.98 10.39
C PHE A 71 0.88 14.21 9.78
N SER A 72 0.78 14.33 8.47
CA SER A 72 1.11 15.58 7.79
C SER A 72 0.08 16.67 8.10
N ALA A 73 0.44 17.94 7.87
CA ALA A 73 -0.46 19.07 8.04
C ALA A 73 -1.78 18.91 7.28
N LEU A 74 -2.86 19.43 7.84
CA LEU A 74 -4.09 19.70 7.08
C LEU A 74 -3.90 20.96 6.26
N ALA A 75 -4.64 21.13 5.16
CA ALA A 75 -4.72 22.37 4.42
C ALA A 75 -6.19 22.86 4.43
N ALA A 76 -6.39 24.13 4.74
CA ALA A 76 -7.72 24.72 4.85
C ALA A 76 -7.76 26.14 4.30
N THR A 77 -8.94 26.59 3.91
CA THR A 77 -9.22 28.00 3.59
C THR A 77 -10.11 28.62 4.64
N ILE A 78 -9.88 29.91 4.94
CA ILE A 78 -10.67 30.71 5.87
C ILE A 78 -11.51 31.69 5.06
N GLY A 79 -12.84 31.53 5.13
CA GLY A 79 -13.80 32.47 4.59
C GLY A 79 -14.47 33.27 5.72
N GLY A 80 -14.31 34.60 5.71
CA GLY A 80 -14.83 35.47 6.74
C GLY A 80 -13.74 36.22 7.52
N GLU A 81 -14.09 36.64 8.76
CA GLU A 81 -13.20 37.49 9.54
C GLU A 81 -12.10 36.70 10.23
N TYR A 82 -10.85 37.07 9.96
CA TYR A 82 -9.67 36.62 10.66
C TYR A 82 -8.62 37.72 10.79
N SER A 83 -7.68 37.57 11.72
CA SER A 83 -6.58 38.50 11.87
C SER A 83 -5.31 37.78 12.33
N PHE A 84 -4.17 38.30 11.93
CA PHE A 84 -2.88 37.85 12.41
C PHE A 84 -2.17 38.99 13.13
N LYS A 85 -1.77 38.77 14.38
CA LYS A 85 -0.91 39.70 15.12
C LYS A 85 0.43 39.01 15.34
N GLY A 86 1.43 39.43 14.63
CA GLY A 86 2.78 38.90 14.69
C GLY A 86 3.84 39.94 14.96
N ASP A 87 5.03 39.46 15.25
CA ASP A 87 6.26 40.24 15.36
C ASP A 87 7.00 40.35 14.01
N THR A 88 8.19 40.97 14.05
CA THR A 88 9.06 41.13 12.87
C THR A 88 9.55 39.80 12.27
N ASN A 89 9.47 38.69 13.01
CA ASN A 89 9.95 37.36 12.60
C ASN A 89 8.83 36.46 12.04
N SER A 90 7.65 37.04 11.69
CA SER A 90 6.50 36.30 11.18
C SER A 90 5.86 35.32 12.17
N LEU A 91 6.26 35.34 13.45
CA LEU A 91 5.63 34.61 14.53
C LEU A 91 4.49 35.44 15.13
N GLY A 92 3.39 34.80 15.48
CA GLY A 92 2.27 35.54 16.07
C GLY A 92 1.10 34.66 16.44
N ILE A 93 -0.04 35.32 16.60
CA ILE A 93 -1.33 34.71 16.91
C ILE A 93 -2.26 34.92 15.73
N LEU A 94 -2.72 33.83 15.15
CA LEU A 94 -3.82 33.79 14.20
C LEU A 94 -5.13 33.73 14.97
N ARG A 95 -6.02 34.70 14.76
CA ARG A 95 -7.38 34.72 15.29
C ARG A 95 -8.36 34.49 14.17
N ILE A 96 -9.25 33.53 14.34
CA ILE A 96 -10.30 33.20 13.39
C ILE A 96 -11.61 33.35 14.09
N SER A 97 -12.53 34.16 13.55
CA SER A 97 -13.90 34.32 14.09
C SER A 97 -14.57 32.93 14.16
N MET A 98 -15.38 32.73 15.21
CA MET A 98 -16.19 31.51 15.32
C MET A 98 -17.30 31.46 14.24
N ASP A 99 -17.64 32.60 13.65
CA ASP A 99 -18.59 32.70 12.53
C ASP A 99 -17.91 32.54 11.15
N ALA A 100 -16.57 32.43 11.11
CA ALA A 100 -15.86 32.24 9.86
C ALA A 100 -16.07 30.82 9.33
N ALA A 101 -16.38 30.71 8.05
CA ALA A 101 -16.42 29.42 7.37
C ALA A 101 -14.98 28.90 7.12
N VAL A 102 -14.62 27.82 7.74
CA VAL A 102 -13.30 27.19 7.55
C VAL A 102 -13.49 25.86 6.82
N LEU A 103 -12.90 25.74 5.64
CA LEU A 103 -13.06 24.61 4.74
C LEU A 103 -11.76 23.84 4.59
N ILE A 104 -11.77 22.51 4.82
CA ILE A 104 -10.62 21.65 4.57
C ILE A 104 -10.45 21.43 3.06
N ASN A 105 -9.30 21.77 2.51
CA ASN A 105 -8.92 21.49 1.13
C ASN A 105 -8.17 20.15 1.01
N ASP A 106 -7.32 19.81 1.98
CA ASP A 106 -6.68 18.49 2.08
C ASP A 106 -6.64 18.00 3.54
N GLY A 107 -6.85 16.68 3.72
CA GLY A 107 -6.77 16.03 5.01
C GLY A 107 -8.12 15.67 5.64
N GLN A 108 -9.23 15.69 4.94
CA GLN A 108 -10.55 15.33 5.45
C GLN A 108 -10.62 13.93 6.07
N HIS A 109 -9.90 12.92 5.50
CA HIS A 109 -9.84 11.57 6.09
C HIS A 109 -9.06 11.58 7.41
N ARG A 110 -8.00 12.41 7.51
CA ARG A 110 -7.25 12.61 8.76
C ARG A 110 -8.13 13.25 9.84
N LYS A 111 -8.89 14.32 9.48
CA LYS A 111 -9.88 14.94 10.39
C LYS A 111 -10.86 13.87 10.90
N ALA A 112 -11.46 13.11 10.00
CA ALA A 112 -12.46 12.12 10.38
C ALA A 112 -11.87 11.00 11.27
N ALA A 113 -10.67 10.52 10.96
CA ALA A 113 -9.97 9.52 11.76
C ALA A 113 -9.57 10.04 13.16
N ILE A 114 -9.14 11.29 13.25
CA ILE A 114 -8.85 11.95 14.53
C ILE A 114 -10.14 12.05 15.38
N MET A 115 -11.24 12.45 14.77
CA MET A 115 -12.51 12.57 15.48
C MET A 115 -13.02 11.21 15.99
N ASP A 116 -12.85 10.16 15.19
CA ASP A 116 -13.17 8.77 15.55
C ASP A 116 -12.25 8.28 16.71
N ALA A 117 -10.95 8.49 16.61
CA ALA A 117 -9.99 8.10 17.65
C ALA A 117 -10.22 8.83 18.98
N ILE A 118 -10.62 10.11 18.97
CA ILE A 118 -10.95 10.89 20.17
C ILE A 118 -12.15 10.30 20.92
N GLN A 119 -13.06 9.62 20.25
CA GLN A 119 -14.20 8.97 20.89
C GLN A 119 -13.75 7.79 21.76
N GLU A 120 -12.71 7.05 21.33
CA GLU A 120 -12.14 5.95 22.10
C GLU A 120 -11.12 6.42 23.13
N ASP A 121 -10.25 7.37 22.75
CA ASP A 121 -9.22 7.94 23.64
C ASP A 121 -9.35 9.47 23.73
N PRO A 122 -10.11 9.99 24.71
CA PRO A 122 -10.30 11.43 24.90
C PRO A 122 -9.01 12.21 25.25
N THR A 123 -7.93 11.55 25.65
CA THR A 123 -6.64 12.22 25.96
C THR A 123 -6.00 12.84 24.71
N LEU A 124 -6.33 12.33 23.54
CA LEU A 124 -5.94 12.89 22.24
C LEU A 124 -6.34 14.36 22.06
N LYS A 125 -7.33 14.86 22.77
CA LYS A 125 -7.81 16.25 22.65
C LYS A 125 -6.72 17.29 22.94
N GLU A 126 -5.76 16.95 23.77
CA GLU A 126 -4.65 17.82 24.16
C GLU A 126 -3.50 17.83 23.15
N GLU A 127 -3.47 16.86 22.25
CA GLU A 127 -2.48 16.82 21.18
C GLU A 127 -2.82 17.83 20.08
N THR A 128 -1.88 18.12 19.20
CA THR A 128 -2.03 19.12 18.15
C THR A 128 -1.71 18.57 16.76
N ILE A 129 -2.31 19.18 15.75
CA ILE A 129 -1.96 18.96 14.35
C ILE A 129 -1.64 20.30 13.68
N PRO A 130 -0.61 20.39 12.83
CA PRO A 130 -0.39 21.59 12.05
C PRO A 130 -1.48 21.74 10.97
N ILE A 131 -1.97 22.96 10.82
CA ILE A 131 -2.92 23.31 9.76
C ILE A 131 -2.36 24.50 8.97
N VAL A 132 -2.31 24.35 7.65
CA VAL A 132 -1.95 25.43 6.73
C VAL A 132 -3.22 26.14 6.30
N PHE A 133 -3.38 27.39 6.70
CA PHE A 133 -4.53 28.21 6.39
C PHE A 133 -4.24 29.17 5.24
N PHE A 134 -5.10 29.16 4.24
CA PHE A 134 -5.11 30.07 3.11
C PHE A 134 -6.34 30.99 3.18
N GLU A 135 -6.25 32.18 2.61
CA GLU A 135 -7.42 33.04 2.44
C GLU A 135 -8.39 32.42 1.43
N ASP A 136 -9.68 32.30 1.80
CA ASP A 136 -10.72 31.90 0.86
C ASP A 136 -11.07 33.07 -0.07
N LYS A 137 -10.95 32.82 -1.37
CA LYS A 137 -11.38 33.74 -2.45
C LYS A 137 -12.49 33.13 -3.31
N GLY A 138 -13.30 32.28 -2.70
CA GLY A 138 -14.40 31.57 -3.32
C GLY A 138 -14.10 30.18 -3.80
N LEU A 139 -15.16 29.46 -4.17
CA LEU A 139 -15.14 28.03 -4.47
C LEU A 139 -14.09 27.64 -5.51
N GLN A 140 -13.93 28.40 -6.58
CA GLN A 140 -12.93 28.11 -7.63
C GLN A 140 -11.50 28.11 -7.08
N ARG A 141 -11.19 29.02 -6.16
CA ARG A 141 -9.86 29.08 -5.54
C ARG A 141 -9.65 27.88 -4.60
N SER A 142 -10.63 27.52 -3.82
CA SER A 142 -10.58 26.33 -2.95
C SER A 142 -10.44 25.05 -3.75
N GLN A 143 -11.16 24.89 -4.86
CA GLN A 143 -11.01 23.78 -5.79
C GLN A 143 -9.62 23.75 -6.46
N GLN A 144 -9.07 24.93 -6.80
CA GLN A 144 -7.72 25.00 -7.36
C GLN A 144 -6.67 24.61 -6.33
N ILE A 145 -6.76 25.07 -5.08
CA ILE A 145 -5.87 24.67 -3.98
C ILE A 145 -5.92 23.14 -3.79
N PHE A 146 -7.13 22.55 -3.74
CA PHE A 146 -7.29 21.11 -3.67
C PHE A 146 -6.58 20.39 -4.84
N THR A 147 -6.76 20.91 -6.06
CA THR A 147 -6.16 20.33 -7.27
C THR A 147 -4.63 20.43 -7.20
N ASP A 148 -4.08 21.59 -6.85
CA ASP A 148 -2.63 21.82 -6.80
C ASP A 148 -1.95 20.97 -5.74
N LEU A 149 -2.57 20.78 -4.58
CA LEU A 149 -2.07 19.93 -3.50
C LEU A 149 -2.06 18.43 -3.87
N ASN A 150 -3.05 17.99 -4.67
CA ASN A 150 -3.22 16.58 -4.99
C ASN A 150 -2.66 16.15 -6.35
N LYS A 151 -2.67 17.05 -7.35
CA LYS A 151 -2.24 16.74 -8.73
C LYS A 151 -0.77 16.36 -8.82
N ASN A 152 0.06 16.98 -8.02
CA ASN A 152 1.52 16.78 -8.01
C ASN A 152 1.98 15.81 -6.90
N ALA A 153 1.06 15.29 -6.09
CA ALA A 153 1.38 14.29 -5.09
C ALA A 153 1.69 12.94 -5.77
N VAL A 154 2.92 12.49 -5.68
CA VAL A 154 3.32 11.17 -6.15
C VAL A 154 2.93 10.15 -5.08
N LYS A 155 2.10 9.17 -5.47
CA LYS A 155 1.77 8.07 -4.57
C LYS A 155 3.03 7.21 -4.36
N THR A 156 3.42 7.02 -3.12
CA THR A 156 4.48 6.08 -2.75
C THR A 156 4.11 4.68 -3.25
N SER A 157 5.06 3.96 -3.83
CA SER A 157 4.85 2.57 -4.23
C SER A 157 4.62 1.68 -3.00
N ASN A 158 3.96 0.55 -3.18
CA ASN A 158 3.81 -0.42 -2.11
C ASN A 158 5.19 -0.96 -1.70
N SER A 159 6.07 -1.23 -2.67
CA SER A 159 7.45 -1.70 -2.42
C SER A 159 8.25 -0.75 -1.53
N ILE A 160 8.17 0.59 -1.74
CA ILE A 160 8.81 1.56 -0.85
C ILE A 160 8.14 1.54 0.55
N SER A 161 6.82 1.45 0.60
CA SER A 161 6.11 1.36 1.88
C SER A 161 6.56 0.12 2.66
N GLU A 162 6.63 -1.02 2.01
CA GLU A 162 7.11 -2.29 2.60
C GLU A 162 8.61 -2.24 2.94
N LEU A 163 9.41 -1.47 2.17
CA LEU A 163 10.83 -1.30 2.45
C LEU A 163 11.08 -0.52 3.74
N TYR A 164 10.27 0.51 4.02
CA TYR A 164 10.50 1.41 5.15
C TYR A 164 9.60 1.13 6.36
N ASP A 165 8.50 0.40 6.21
CA ASP A 165 7.63 0.08 7.34
C ASP A 165 8.30 -0.93 8.28
N THR A 166 8.67 -0.46 9.47
CA THR A 166 9.28 -1.27 10.54
C THR A 166 8.25 -1.84 11.51
N ARG A 167 6.98 -1.43 11.41
CA ARG A 167 5.89 -1.89 12.26
C ARG A 167 5.12 -3.04 11.64
N ASP A 168 5.09 -3.11 10.30
CA ASP A 168 4.49 -4.24 9.58
C ASP A 168 5.46 -5.43 9.63
N GLU A 169 5.18 -6.38 10.53
CA GLU A 169 5.98 -7.61 10.68
C GLU A 169 6.06 -8.41 9.38
N MET A 170 5.01 -8.40 8.54
CA MET A 170 5.02 -9.05 7.23
C MET A 170 6.04 -8.38 6.29
N ALA A 171 6.12 -7.05 6.31
CA ALA A 171 7.12 -6.32 5.54
C ALA A 171 8.54 -6.62 6.05
N VAL A 172 8.72 -6.67 7.38
CA VAL A 172 10.01 -7.03 7.99
C VAL A 172 10.48 -8.40 7.54
N VAL A 173 9.67 -9.45 7.74
CA VAL A 173 10.07 -10.82 7.36
C VAL A 173 10.24 -10.99 5.86
N THR A 174 9.49 -10.23 5.04
CA THR A 174 9.65 -10.24 3.58
C THR A 174 11.00 -9.66 3.16
N ARG A 175 11.39 -8.48 3.71
CA ARG A 175 12.70 -7.88 3.44
C ARG A 175 13.85 -8.81 3.81
N GLU A 176 13.74 -9.44 4.98
CA GLU A 176 14.75 -10.37 5.47
C GLU A 176 14.85 -11.62 4.59
N THR A 177 13.71 -12.21 4.21
CA THR A 177 13.66 -13.35 3.31
C THR A 177 14.32 -13.03 1.96
N VAL A 178 13.91 -11.93 1.33
CA VAL A 178 14.47 -11.48 0.06
C VAL A 178 15.95 -11.14 0.20
N GLY A 179 16.36 -10.47 1.28
CA GLY A 179 17.74 -10.05 1.52
C GLY A 179 18.72 -11.20 1.78
N ASN A 180 18.25 -12.33 2.31
CA ASN A 180 19.08 -13.48 2.65
C ASN A 180 19.19 -14.55 1.55
N ILE A 181 18.51 -14.37 0.41
CA ILE A 181 18.59 -15.29 -0.74
C ILE A 181 19.20 -14.52 -1.91
N ASP A 182 20.41 -14.87 -2.29
CA ASP A 182 21.26 -14.12 -3.24
C ASP A 182 20.53 -13.81 -4.56
N PHE A 183 19.84 -14.78 -5.14
CA PHE A 183 19.09 -14.59 -6.37
C PHE A 183 17.97 -13.54 -6.18
N LEU A 184 17.20 -13.67 -5.12
CA LEU A 184 16.09 -12.74 -4.84
C LEU A 184 16.62 -11.35 -4.52
N ASN A 185 17.67 -11.24 -3.71
CA ASN A 185 18.27 -9.95 -3.37
C ASN A 185 18.83 -9.23 -4.60
N THR A 186 19.45 -9.97 -5.52
CA THR A 186 20.05 -9.42 -6.75
C THR A 186 19.00 -8.95 -7.74
N PHE A 187 17.86 -9.63 -7.83
CA PHE A 187 16.87 -9.37 -8.89
C PHE A 187 15.56 -8.78 -8.41
N THR A 188 15.47 -8.30 -7.17
CA THR A 188 14.28 -7.63 -6.64
C THR A 188 14.47 -6.13 -6.56
N ASP A 189 13.59 -5.38 -7.23
CA ASP A 189 13.43 -3.94 -7.07
C ASP A 189 12.64 -3.66 -5.79
N LYS A 190 13.21 -2.83 -4.92
CA LYS A 190 12.63 -2.51 -3.61
C LYS A 190 11.86 -1.18 -3.61
N GLU A 191 11.83 -0.50 -4.75
CA GLU A 191 11.22 0.83 -4.86
C GLU A 191 10.03 0.85 -5.81
N LYS A 192 10.00 0.02 -6.84
CA LYS A 192 8.96 -0.01 -7.86
C LYS A 192 7.93 -1.10 -7.58
N ASP A 193 6.66 -0.85 -7.96
CA ASP A 193 5.63 -1.88 -8.00
C ASP A 193 5.49 -2.52 -9.39
N ASN A 194 5.89 -1.81 -10.44
CA ASN A 194 5.82 -2.26 -11.82
C ASN A 194 7.20 -2.12 -12.48
N LEU A 195 7.65 -3.20 -13.09
CA LEU A 195 8.91 -3.22 -13.81
C LEU A 195 8.68 -2.98 -15.31
N GLY A 196 9.47 -2.09 -15.88
CA GLY A 196 9.54 -1.87 -17.31
C GLY A 196 10.30 -2.97 -18.04
N LYS A 197 10.15 -3.03 -19.35
CA LYS A 197 10.82 -4.03 -20.21
C LYS A 197 12.34 -4.10 -20.04
N PHE A 198 12.98 -2.96 -19.72
CA PHE A 198 14.42 -2.80 -19.63
C PHE A 198 14.96 -2.68 -18.21
N ASP A 199 14.10 -2.86 -17.19
CA ASP A 199 14.55 -2.80 -15.79
C ASP A 199 15.57 -3.88 -15.48
N ALA A 200 16.51 -3.56 -14.59
CA ALA A 200 17.55 -4.51 -14.19
C ALA A 200 17.01 -5.66 -13.34
N CYS A 201 15.95 -5.43 -12.55
CA CYS A 201 15.33 -6.40 -11.67
C CYS A 201 14.23 -7.22 -12.36
N LEU A 202 13.93 -8.40 -11.85
CA LEU A 202 12.92 -9.33 -12.36
C LEU A 202 11.65 -9.34 -11.52
N PHE A 203 11.77 -8.94 -10.27
CA PHE A 203 10.72 -8.92 -9.26
C PHE A 203 10.62 -7.57 -8.59
N THR A 204 9.51 -7.34 -7.89
CA THR A 204 9.36 -6.23 -6.95
C THR A 204 9.18 -6.77 -5.54
N LEU A 205 9.53 -5.98 -4.52
CA LEU A 205 9.36 -6.37 -3.12
C LEU A 205 7.88 -6.70 -2.81
N ASN A 206 6.96 -5.92 -3.38
CA ASN A 206 5.52 -6.14 -3.23
C ASN A 206 5.04 -7.50 -3.78
N MET A 207 5.68 -8.07 -4.79
CA MET A 207 5.36 -9.42 -5.26
C MET A 207 5.62 -10.46 -4.17
N PHE A 208 6.75 -10.36 -3.46
CA PHE A 208 7.09 -11.26 -2.36
C PHE A 208 6.22 -11.00 -1.12
N TYR A 209 5.96 -9.74 -0.78
CA TYR A 209 5.05 -9.39 0.31
C TYR A 209 3.67 -10.01 0.11
N THR A 210 3.10 -9.85 -1.08
CA THR A 210 1.79 -10.40 -1.42
C THR A 210 1.79 -11.94 -1.34
N SER A 211 2.86 -12.59 -1.79
CA SER A 211 3.01 -14.04 -1.75
C SER A 211 3.21 -14.54 -0.32
N ASN A 212 4.02 -13.87 0.49
CA ASN A 212 4.21 -14.21 1.90
C ASN A 212 2.91 -14.06 2.71
N LYS A 213 2.14 -13.03 2.41
CA LYS A 213 0.81 -12.86 3.00
C LYS A 213 -0.16 -13.99 2.62
N ALA A 214 -0.05 -14.53 1.41
CA ALA A 214 -0.80 -15.72 1.01
C ALA A 214 -0.32 -16.98 1.75
N ILE A 215 0.97 -17.09 2.05
CA ILE A 215 1.55 -18.20 2.83
C ILE A 215 1.10 -18.14 4.29
N LEU A 216 1.38 -17.04 4.98
CA LEU A 216 1.23 -16.92 6.44
C LEU A 216 -0.17 -16.51 6.89
N GLY A 217 -0.90 -15.78 6.05
CA GLY A 217 -2.16 -15.14 6.41
C GLY A 217 -1.95 -13.71 6.90
N LYS A 218 -2.71 -13.28 7.93
CA LYS A 218 -2.75 -11.88 8.38
C LYS A 218 -1.67 -11.52 9.39
N THR A 219 -1.17 -12.47 10.15
CA THR A 219 -0.27 -12.24 11.29
C THR A 219 0.97 -13.10 11.15
N VAL A 220 2.10 -12.54 11.50
CA VAL A 220 3.38 -13.25 11.56
C VAL A 220 3.53 -13.87 12.96
N LYS A 221 4.03 -15.10 13.04
CA LYS A 221 4.23 -15.86 14.25
C LYS A 221 5.72 -16.24 14.40
N ARG A 222 6.06 -16.68 15.60
CA ARG A 222 7.40 -17.24 15.85
C ARG A 222 7.65 -18.45 14.95
N GLY A 223 8.78 -18.48 14.23
CA GLY A 223 9.16 -19.53 13.29
C GLY A 223 8.79 -19.24 11.83
N ASP A 224 7.93 -18.25 11.56
CA ASP A 224 7.51 -17.92 10.19
C ASP A 224 8.66 -17.40 9.32
N ARG A 225 9.61 -16.68 9.94
CA ARG A 225 10.82 -16.20 9.28
C ARG A 225 11.65 -17.36 8.72
N GLU A 226 11.92 -18.37 9.55
CA GLU A 226 12.67 -19.56 9.18
C GLU A 226 11.93 -20.36 8.11
N PHE A 227 10.60 -20.46 8.24
CA PHE A 227 9.77 -21.12 7.24
C PHE A 227 9.87 -20.44 5.88
N LEU A 228 9.68 -19.13 5.82
CA LEU A 228 9.76 -18.37 4.56
C LEU A 228 11.14 -18.47 3.93
N LEU A 229 12.19 -18.37 4.73
CA LEU A 229 13.57 -18.49 4.24
C LEU A 229 13.80 -19.89 3.62
N ARG A 230 13.41 -20.96 4.30
CA ARG A 230 13.52 -22.34 3.78
C ARG A 230 12.68 -22.52 2.50
N PHE A 231 11.45 -22.03 2.51
CA PHE A 231 10.56 -22.15 1.35
C PHE A 231 11.12 -21.44 0.12
N TRP A 232 11.45 -20.16 0.24
CA TRP A 232 11.95 -19.38 -0.89
C TRP A 232 13.36 -19.78 -1.33
N SER A 233 14.22 -20.25 -0.43
CA SER A 233 15.49 -20.88 -0.81
C SER A 233 15.25 -22.14 -1.63
N GLY A 234 14.37 -23.03 -1.17
CA GLY A 234 14.01 -24.23 -1.91
C GLY A 234 13.37 -23.92 -3.28
N VAL A 235 12.59 -22.86 -3.39
CA VAL A 235 12.07 -22.39 -4.69
C VAL A 235 13.23 -21.88 -5.57
N ALA A 236 14.12 -21.04 -5.04
CA ALA A 236 15.22 -20.46 -5.80
C ALA A 236 16.18 -21.56 -6.31
N ASP A 237 16.50 -22.52 -5.46
CA ASP A 237 17.40 -23.62 -5.79
C ASP A 237 16.84 -24.57 -6.85
N ASN A 238 15.52 -24.64 -7.00
CA ASN A 238 14.87 -25.62 -7.89
C ASN A 238 14.05 -24.99 -9.04
N MET A 239 14.05 -23.66 -9.16
CA MET A 239 13.45 -22.97 -10.30
C MET A 239 14.43 -22.95 -11.47
N SER A 240 14.33 -23.92 -12.38
CA SER A 240 15.29 -24.10 -13.49
C SER A 240 15.64 -22.80 -14.21
N PRO A 241 14.70 -21.95 -14.69
CA PRO A 241 15.09 -20.75 -15.43
C PRO A 241 15.78 -19.69 -14.57
N TRP A 242 15.64 -19.71 -13.25
CA TRP A 242 16.40 -18.83 -12.36
C TRP A 242 17.85 -19.31 -12.25
N ASN A 243 18.05 -20.62 -12.19
CA ASN A 243 19.37 -21.24 -12.18
C ASN A 243 20.10 -21.06 -13.52
N GLU A 244 19.39 -21.24 -14.64
CA GLU A 244 19.90 -20.96 -15.99
C GLU A 244 20.40 -19.50 -16.12
N LEU A 245 19.65 -18.53 -15.53
CA LEU A 245 20.09 -17.13 -15.50
C LEU A 245 21.34 -16.95 -14.60
N SER A 246 21.36 -17.54 -13.41
CA SER A 246 22.49 -17.46 -12.47
C SER A 246 23.77 -18.04 -13.10
N ASN A 247 23.63 -19.13 -13.83
CA ASN A 247 24.70 -19.77 -14.57
C ASN A 247 25.10 -19.07 -15.87
N LYS A 248 24.38 -17.97 -16.22
CA LYS A 248 24.56 -17.21 -17.49
C LYS A 248 24.24 -18.02 -18.76
N GLU A 249 23.45 -19.08 -18.64
CA GLU A 249 22.98 -19.90 -19.76
C GLU A 249 21.90 -19.17 -20.57
N ILE A 250 21.09 -18.35 -19.89
CA ILE A 250 20.11 -17.47 -20.53
C ILE A 250 20.30 -16.01 -20.06
N SER A 251 19.82 -15.08 -20.87
CA SER A 251 19.82 -13.66 -20.52
C SER A 251 18.56 -13.29 -19.70
N LYS A 252 18.61 -12.17 -18.94
CA LYS A 252 17.42 -11.60 -18.30
C LYS A 252 16.31 -11.30 -19.29
N LYS A 253 16.67 -10.89 -20.51
CA LYS A 253 15.71 -10.62 -21.58
C LYS A 253 15.00 -11.92 -21.97
N ALA A 254 15.72 -13.00 -22.23
CA ALA A 254 15.17 -14.30 -22.57
C ALA A 254 14.24 -14.80 -21.44
N LEU A 255 14.70 -14.71 -20.17
CA LEU A 255 13.89 -15.11 -19.03
C LEU A 255 12.56 -14.35 -18.94
N ARG A 256 12.51 -13.05 -19.26
CA ARG A 256 11.29 -12.25 -19.27
C ARG A 256 10.38 -12.53 -20.46
N GLU A 257 10.94 -12.71 -21.64
CA GLU A 257 10.19 -12.81 -22.90
C GLU A 257 9.72 -14.24 -23.15
N GLU A 258 10.52 -15.25 -22.81
CA GLU A 258 10.26 -16.66 -23.16
C GLU A 258 9.67 -17.48 -22.00
N TYR A 259 9.84 -17.03 -20.74
CA TYR A 259 9.40 -17.77 -19.57
C TYR A 259 8.32 -17.03 -18.79
N ILE A 260 7.55 -17.76 -17.99
CA ILE A 260 6.56 -17.18 -17.07
C ILE A 260 7.08 -17.05 -15.63
N ALA A 261 8.22 -17.65 -15.33
CA ALA A 261 8.76 -17.82 -13.97
C ALA A 261 9.01 -16.52 -13.19
N THR A 262 9.01 -15.35 -13.85
CA THR A 262 9.18 -14.04 -13.22
C THR A 262 7.88 -13.25 -13.10
N GLN A 263 6.76 -13.83 -13.48
CA GLN A 263 5.47 -13.14 -13.43
C GLN A 263 4.88 -13.15 -12.02
N SER A 264 4.22 -12.06 -11.63
CA SER A 264 3.60 -11.94 -10.30
C SER A 264 2.58 -13.05 -10.01
N VAL A 265 1.87 -13.52 -11.03
CA VAL A 265 0.93 -14.64 -10.92
C VAL A 265 1.62 -15.94 -10.49
N ILE A 266 2.87 -16.16 -10.93
CA ILE A 266 3.66 -17.34 -10.53
C ILE A 266 4.08 -17.24 -9.06
N LEU A 267 4.56 -16.07 -8.62
CA LEU A 267 4.93 -15.88 -7.22
C LEU A 267 3.71 -16.05 -6.29
N GLN A 268 2.56 -15.53 -6.69
CA GLN A 268 1.32 -15.70 -5.94
C GLN A 268 0.83 -17.17 -5.94
N ALA A 269 1.00 -17.88 -7.05
CA ALA A 269 0.72 -19.32 -7.12
C ALA A 269 1.67 -20.12 -6.21
N LEU A 270 2.97 -19.78 -6.20
CA LEU A 270 3.94 -20.34 -5.25
C LEU A 270 3.56 -19.99 -3.81
N GLY A 271 2.98 -18.81 -3.56
CA GLY A 271 2.40 -18.46 -2.27
C GLY A 271 1.33 -19.47 -1.80
N ARG A 272 0.46 -19.94 -2.70
CA ARG A 272 -0.52 -21.00 -2.40
C ARG A 272 0.16 -22.36 -2.12
N VAL A 273 1.20 -22.69 -2.87
CA VAL A 273 2.02 -23.88 -2.60
C VAL A 273 2.68 -23.78 -1.21
N GLY A 274 3.28 -22.64 -0.90
CA GLY A 274 3.87 -22.39 0.42
C GLY A 274 2.84 -22.47 1.55
N ARG A 275 1.59 -22.00 1.30
CA ARG A 275 0.49 -22.14 2.26
C ARG A 275 0.20 -23.59 2.59
N TYR A 276 0.20 -24.47 1.61
CA TYR A 276 0.00 -25.90 1.85
C TYR A 276 1.07 -26.44 2.82
N TYR A 277 2.35 -26.24 2.55
CA TYR A 277 3.41 -26.71 3.45
C TYR A 277 3.39 -26.02 4.82
N TYR A 278 2.97 -24.75 4.87
CA TYR A 278 2.81 -24.05 6.15
C TYR A 278 1.71 -24.67 7.03
N THR A 279 0.65 -25.17 6.43
CA THR A 279 -0.47 -25.82 7.14
C THR A 279 -0.33 -27.32 7.33
N HIS A 280 0.63 -27.94 6.64
CA HIS A 280 0.95 -29.38 6.70
C HIS A 280 2.44 -29.57 7.01
N PRO A 281 2.87 -29.25 8.24
CA PRO A 281 4.29 -29.30 8.61
C PRO A 281 4.89 -30.72 8.61
N GLU A 282 4.05 -31.76 8.56
CA GLU A 282 4.42 -33.16 8.42
C GLU A 282 4.90 -33.52 7.00
N GLU A 283 4.58 -32.71 6.01
CA GLU A 283 4.95 -32.96 4.62
C GLU A 283 6.39 -32.54 4.31
N ASP A 284 7.07 -33.33 3.48
CA ASP A 284 8.45 -33.06 3.07
C ASP A 284 8.52 -31.95 2.00
N MET A 285 8.54 -30.72 2.48
CA MET A 285 8.61 -29.52 1.63
C MET A 285 9.86 -29.53 0.73
N GLU A 286 11.01 -29.95 1.25
CA GLU A 286 12.27 -29.90 0.49
C GLU A 286 12.23 -30.85 -0.71
N ASN A 287 11.76 -32.07 -0.49
CA ASN A 287 11.61 -33.04 -1.56
C ASN A 287 10.51 -32.65 -2.56
N GLY A 288 9.43 -32.06 -2.09
CA GLY A 288 8.38 -31.50 -2.96
C GLY A 288 8.92 -30.40 -3.86
N LEU A 289 9.63 -29.41 -3.30
CA LEU A 289 10.18 -28.28 -4.06
C LEU A 289 11.26 -28.71 -5.07
N LYS A 290 12.02 -29.79 -4.86
CA LYS A 290 12.95 -30.33 -5.86
C LYS A 290 12.27 -30.63 -7.19
N ARG A 291 11.00 -31.02 -7.18
CA ARG A 291 10.24 -31.35 -8.39
C ARG A 291 9.88 -30.13 -9.24
N LEU A 292 10.06 -28.89 -8.72
CA LEU A 292 9.91 -27.67 -9.51
C LEU A 292 10.85 -27.65 -10.72
N SER A 293 12.03 -28.27 -10.62
CA SER A 293 13.00 -28.38 -11.70
C SER A 293 12.47 -29.16 -12.92
N GLY A 294 11.48 -30.03 -12.71
CA GLY A 294 10.83 -30.80 -13.78
C GLY A 294 9.70 -30.05 -14.52
N ILE A 295 9.34 -28.84 -14.08
CA ILE A 295 8.28 -28.06 -14.71
C ILE A 295 8.84 -27.28 -15.92
N ASN A 296 8.12 -27.35 -17.03
CA ASN A 296 8.46 -26.52 -18.18
C ASN A 296 7.88 -25.11 -18.01
N TRP A 297 8.73 -24.17 -17.62
CA TRP A 297 8.38 -22.76 -17.35
C TRP A 297 8.32 -21.88 -18.59
N LYS A 298 8.52 -22.43 -19.81
CA LYS A 298 8.44 -21.65 -21.06
C LYS A 298 7.00 -21.24 -21.36
N ARG A 299 6.81 -20.04 -21.88
CA ARG A 299 5.49 -19.49 -22.24
C ARG A 299 4.76 -20.32 -23.31
N ASN A 300 5.49 -20.98 -24.19
CA ASN A 300 4.92 -21.84 -25.23
C ASN A 300 4.51 -23.22 -24.73
N SER A 301 4.73 -23.55 -23.45
CA SER A 301 4.29 -24.81 -22.87
C SER A 301 2.76 -24.84 -22.75
N GLN A 302 2.16 -25.95 -23.23
CA GLN A 302 0.71 -26.13 -23.23
C GLN A 302 0.09 -26.10 -21.81
N ILE A 303 0.84 -26.46 -20.79
CA ILE A 303 0.34 -26.48 -19.40
C ILE A 303 -0.09 -25.08 -18.90
N TRP A 304 0.40 -24.02 -19.51
CA TRP A 304 0.10 -22.64 -19.15
C TRP A 304 -0.99 -22.01 -20.02
N ASN A 305 -1.29 -22.63 -21.18
CA ASN A 305 -2.26 -22.09 -22.12
C ASN A 305 -3.66 -22.06 -21.48
N THR A 306 -4.43 -21.02 -21.77
CA THR A 306 -5.77 -20.73 -21.24
C THR A 306 -5.84 -20.57 -19.71
N ARG A 307 -4.92 -21.17 -18.93
CA ARG A 307 -4.84 -21.08 -17.46
C ARG A 307 -4.29 -19.72 -16.99
N VAL A 308 -3.09 -19.39 -17.48
CA VAL A 308 -2.37 -18.15 -17.13
C VAL A 308 -2.01 -17.33 -18.37
N LEU A 309 -2.02 -17.93 -19.54
CA LEU A 309 -1.74 -17.26 -20.80
C LEU A 309 -2.96 -17.30 -21.72
N LYS A 310 -3.41 -16.14 -22.18
CA LYS A 310 -4.47 -16.01 -23.17
C LYS A 310 -4.00 -15.10 -24.32
N LYS A 311 -3.92 -15.66 -25.53
CA LYS A 311 -3.41 -14.93 -26.71
C LYS A 311 -2.05 -14.25 -26.45
N GLY A 312 -1.12 -14.96 -25.81
CA GLY A 312 0.23 -14.48 -25.47
C GLY A 312 0.31 -13.47 -24.33
N ARG A 313 -0.80 -13.07 -23.71
CA ARG A 313 -0.84 -12.17 -22.56
C ARG A 313 -1.00 -12.95 -21.25
N VAL A 314 -0.24 -12.54 -20.22
CA VAL A 314 -0.37 -13.11 -18.90
C VAL A 314 -1.64 -12.57 -18.23
N LEU A 315 -2.44 -13.47 -17.70
CA LEU A 315 -3.62 -13.15 -16.90
C LEU A 315 -3.20 -12.99 -15.42
N VAL A 316 -3.62 -11.90 -14.81
CA VAL A 316 -3.35 -11.61 -13.40
C VAL A 316 -4.68 -11.42 -12.68
N ASN A 317 -5.37 -12.54 -12.41
CA ASN A 317 -6.62 -12.56 -11.64
C ASN A 317 -6.65 -13.79 -10.72
N LYS A 318 -7.61 -13.81 -9.79
CA LYS A 318 -7.74 -14.88 -8.80
C LYS A 318 -7.82 -16.28 -9.43
N LYS A 319 -8.62 -16.45 -10.52
CA LYS A 319 -8.77 -17.73 -11.22
C LYS A 319 -7.44 -18.18 -11.84
N ALA A 320 -6.72 -17.30 -12.52
CA ALA A 320 -5.41 -17.61 -13.10
C ALA A 320 -4.37 -18.00 -12.04
N ILE A 321 -4.36 -17.32 -10.89
CA ILE A 321 -3.46 -17.67 -9.78
C ILE A 321 -3.76 -19.07 -9.26
N ILE A 322 -5.02 -19.42 -9.07
CA ILE A 322 -5.44 -20.75 -8.58
C ILE A 322 -5.09 -21.83 -9.61
N LEU A 323 -5.46 -21.65 -10.88
CA LEU A 323 -5.16 -22.62 -11.95
C LEU A 323 -3.64 -22.80 -12.13
N THR A 324 -2.86 -21.75 -11.96
CA THR A 324 -1.40 -21.83 -11.98
C THR A 324 -0.87 -22.62 -10.77
N ALA A 325 -1.40 -22.36 -9.58
CA ALA A 325 -1.05 -23.10 -8.38
C ALA A 325 -1.41 -24.60 -8.51
N ASN A 326 -2.57 -24.91 -9.10
CA ASN A 326 -3.00 -26.29 -9.35
C ASN A 326 -2.02 -27.04 -10.24
N VAL A 327 -1.56 -26.44 -11.34
CA VAL A 327 -0.52 -27.05 -12.19
C VAL A 327 0.77 -27.33 -11.40
N ILE A 328 1.23 -26.35 -10.61
CA ILE A 328 2.44 -26.52 -9.80
C ILE A 328 2.23 -27.64 -8.77
N LYS A 329 1.13 -27.62 -8.02
CA LYS A 329 0.80 -28.61 -7.00
C LYS A 329 0.73 -30.04 -7.58
N GLU A 330 0.03 -30.22 -8.69
CA GLU A 330 -0.04 -31.51 -9.39
C GLU A 330 1.35 -32.02 -9.79
N LYS A 331 2.21 -31.12 -10.33
CA LYS A 331 3.57 -31.49 -10.77
C LYS A 331 4.51 -31.85 -9.61
N ILE A 332 4.34 -31.22 -8.46
CA ILE A 332 5.18 -31.50 -7.27
C ILE A 332 4.56 -32.55 -6.34
N GLY A 333 3.34 -33.02 -6.66
CA GLY A 333 2.67 -34.12 -5.93
C GLY A 333 1.92 -33.65 -4.67
N ILE A 334 1.43 -32.42 -4.66
CA ILE A 334 0.56 -31.88 -3.61
C ILE A 334 -0.91 -31.99 -4.02
N PRO A 335 -1.82 -32.43 -3.13
CA PRO A 335 -3.24 -32.48 -3.42
C PRO A 335 -3.84 -31.06 -3.56
N LEU A 336 -4.87 -30.95 -4.38
CA LEU A 336 -5.69 -29.75 -4.48
C LEU A 336 -6.71 -29.72 -3.35
N ASP A 337 -7.01 -28.55 -2.80
CA ASP A 337 -8.12 -28.36 -1.88
C ASP A 337 -9.49 -28.35 -2.61
N GLU A 338 -10.59 -28.25 -1.86
CA GLU A 338 -11.94 -28.31 -2.43
C GLU A 338 -12.20 -27.16 -3.43
N ASP A 339 -11.81 -25.93 -3.07
CA ASP A 339 -11.96 -24.76 -3.93
C ASP A 339 -11.10 -24.86 -5.20
N GLU A 340 -9.87 -25.35 -5.05
CA GLU A 340 -8.94 -25.58 -6.15
C GLU A 340 -9.45 -26.64 -7.12
N ASN A 341 -9.97 -27.76 -6.58
CA ASN A 341 -10.60 -28.81 -7.39
C ASN A 341 -11.85 -28.30 -8.13
N TYR A 342 -12.68 -27.52 -7.45
CA TYR A 342 -13.86 -26.94 -8.08
C TYR A 342 -13.48 -26.06 -9.30
N ILE A 343 -12.52 -25.16 -9.12
CA ILE A 343 -12.04 -24.26 -10.20
C ILE A 343 -11.33 -25.03 -11.30
N GLU A 344 -10.61 -26.09 -10.99
CA GLU A 344 -9.95 -26.96 -11.95
C GLU A 344 -10.97 -27.71 -12.82
N ASN A 345 -12.01 -28.27 -12.21
CA ASN A 345 -13.06 -28.97 -12.93
C ASN A 345 -13.84 -27.99 -13.83
N GLU A 346 -14.24 -26.82 -13.29
CA GLU A 346 -14.89 -25.77 -14.11
C GLU A 346 -14.02 -25.33 -15.29
N PHE A 347 -12.71 -25.32 -15.12
CA PHE A 347 -11.78 -25.00 -16.21
C PHE A 347 -11.77 -26.10 -17.26
N ARG A 348 -11.65 -27.38 -16.87
CA ARG A 348 -11.59 -28.54 -17.77
C ARG A 348 -12.88 -28.73 -18.56
N ASP A 349 -14.03 -28.39 -17.98
CA ASP A 349 -15.35 -28.51 -18.63
C ASP A 349 -15.58 -27.40 -19.70
N ASN A 350 -14.82 -26.30 -19.64
CA ASN A 350 -14.99 -25.14 -20.53
C ASN A 350 -13.82 -24.94 -21.53
N ASP A 351 -12.76 -25.76 -21.49
CA ASP A 351 -11.61 -25.72 -22.38
C ASP A 351 -11.76 -26.77 -23.50
#